data_a930af40c4dc18c476f2c32b988e9b83
#
_entry.id   a930af40c4dc18c476f2c32b988e9b83
#
_cell.length_a   1.000
_cell.length_b   1.000
_cell.length_c   1.000
_cell.angle_alpha   90.00
_cell.angle_beta   90.00
_cell.angle_gamma   90.00
#
_symmetry.space_group_name_H-M   'P 1'
#
loop_
_entity.id
_entity.type
_entity.pdbx_description
1 polymer ?
#
loop_
_entity_poly.entity_id
_entity_poly.type
_entity_poly.pdbx_seq_one_letter_code
_entity_poly.pdbx_strand_id
1 'polypeptide(L)'
;GASHATANTLFFVHADTRPIKSFAEDLQIALIKGYKAGCFRYRFDSETFLLKLNSWFTRFNGLFSGGGDQTLFISRDFFNTLGGYDTQFCLMEDFELVKRIKRKTKFHIIPKTMTVSARKYRENSWIRVQLANLFVFTLFHFGVAPEKLKKSYSILLSNGSNA
;
A
#
# COMPACT_ATOMS: atom_id res chain seq x y z
N GLY A 1 -1.65 -3.42 16.47
CA GLY A 1 -2.17 -2.08 16.14
C GLY A 1 -3.68 -2.06 16.03
N ALA A 2 -4.29 -2.71 15.03
CA ALA A 2 -5.74 -2.67 14.78
C ALA A 2 -6.58 -3.17 15.98
N SER A 3 -6.13 -4.19 16.70
CA SER A 3 -6.80 -4.75 17.88
C SER A 3 -6.92 -3.79 19.06
N HIS A 4 -6.03 -2.81 19.14
CA HIS A 4 -6.03 -1.79 20.21
C HIS A 4 -6.73 -0.48 19.81
N ALA A 5 -7.10 -0.35 18.54
CA ALA A 5 -7.78 0.84 18.06
C ALA A 5 -9.21 0.89 18.59
N THR A 6 -9.68 2.05 19.06
CA THR A 6 -11.03 2.23 19.62
C THR A 6 -11.99 2.93 18.65
N ALA A 7 -11.50 3.66 17.65
CA ALA A 7 -12.29 4.39 16.67
C ALA A 7 -13.00 3.49 15.65
N ASN A 8 -14.10 3.95 15.07
CA ASN A 8 -14.88 3.20 14.06
C ASN A 8 -14.19 3.12 12.69
N THR A 9 -13.10 3.85 12.49
CA THR A 9 -12.32 3.84 11.26
C THR A 9 -10.86 3.56 11.60
N LEU A 10 -10.28 2.62 10.90
CA LEU A 10 -8.86 2.32 10.97
C LEU A 10 -8.15 3.05 9.82
N PHE A 11 -7.02 3.67 10.12
CA PHE A 11 -6.17 4.32 9.13
C PHE A 11 -4.75 3.78 9.26
N PHE A 12 -4.34 2.97 8.30
CA PHE A 12 -3.01 2.38 8.24
C PHE A 12 -2.08 3.29 7.45
N VAL A 13 -0.97 3.65 8.06
CA VAL A 13 0.04 4.56 7.50
C VAL A 13 1.41 3.93 7.69
N HIS A 14 2.20 3.85 6.64
CA HIS A 14 3.58 3.37 6.72
C HIS A 14 4.44 4.37 7.50
N ALA A 15 5.46 3.85 8.20
CA ALA A 15 6.30 4.65 9.09
C ALA A 15 7.10 5.77 8.37
N ASP A 16 7.28 5.64 7.06
CA ASP A 16 7.96 6.60 6.19
C ASP A 16 7.02 7.50 5.37
N THR A 17 5.71 7.44 5.67
CA THR A 17 4.68 8.28 5.04
C THR A 17 4.34 9.46 5.93
N ARG A 18 4.26 10.65 5.33
CA ARG A 18 3.82 11.88 5.98
C ARG A 18 2.41 12.23 5.53
N PRO A 19 1.40 12.06 6.40
CA PRO A 19 0.02 12.45 6.11
C PRO A 19 -0.10 13.97 5.94
N ILE A 20 -1.04 14.37 5.08
CA ILE A 20 -1.44 15.77 4.96
C ILE A 20 -2.27 16.20 6.17
N LYS A 21 -2.27 17.50 6.51
CA LYS A 21 -2.99 18.00 7.69
C LYS A 21 -4.50 17.73 7.66
N SER A 22 -5.12 17.75 6.48
CA SER A 22 -6.57 17.53 6.31
C SER A 22 -6.96 16.04 6.22
N PHE A 23 -6.05 15.08 6.48
CA PHE A 23 -6.34 13.66 6.24
C PHE A 23 -7.58 13.17 7.00
N ALA A 24 -7.80 13.61 8.24
CA ALA A 24 -8.94 13.19 9.05
C ALA A 24 -10.27 13.67 8.46
N GLU A 25 -10.34 14.93 8.01
CA GLU A 25 -11.51 15.51 7.34
C GLU A 25 -11.80 14.77 6.02
N ASP A 26 -10.77 14.48 5.25
CA ASP A 26 -10.91 13.78 3.97
C ASP A 26 -11.41 12.34 4.14
N LEU A 27 -10.97 11.65 5.20
CA LEU A 27 -11.50 10.34 5.58
C LEU A 27 -12.98 10.45 5.96
N GLN A 28 -13.33 11.45 6.77
CA GLN A 28 -14.72 11.65 7.18
C GLN A 28 -15.63 11.91 5.97
N ILE A 29 -15.20 12.73 5.02
CA ILE A 29 -15.94 12.99 3.78
C ILE A 29 -16.13 11.69 2.97
N ALA A 30 -15.09 10.86 2.86
CA ALA A 30 -15.18 9.60 2.14
C ALA A 30 -16.19 8.64 2.81
N LEU A 31 -16.19 8.57 4.15
CA LEU A 31 -17.11 7.74 4.93
C LEU A 31 -18.57 8.22 4.80
N ILE A 32 -18.81 9.54 4.88
CA ILE A 32 -20.13 10.14 4.67
C ILE A 32 -20.69 9.81 3.28
N LYS A 33 -19.81 9.74 2.26
CA LYS A 33 -20.16 9.31 0.91
C LYS A 33 -20.43 7.79 0.78
N GLY A 34 -20.34 7.05 1.87
CA GLY A 34 -20.62 5.60 1.92
C GLY A 34 -19.43 4.70 1.52
N TYR A 35 -18.22 5.23 1.36
CA TYR A 35 -17.06 4.40 1.07
C TYR A 35 -16.56 3.71 2.35
N LYS A 36 -16.53 2.37 2.32
CA LYS A 36 -16.10 1.55 3.46
C LYS A 36 -14.58 1.40 3.55
N ALA A 37 -13.87 1.58 2.44
CA ALA A 37 -12.41 1.46 2.37
C ALA A 37 -11.84 2.22 1.18
N GLY A 38 -10.57 2.59 1.29
CA GLY A 38 -9.83 3.27 0.24
C GLY A 38 -8.45 3.72 0.68
N CYS A 39 -7.80 4.50 -0.18
CA CYS A 39 -6.45 5.03 0.06
C CYS A 39 -6.35 6.46 -0.40
N PHE A 40 -5.25 7.11 -0.02
CA PHE A 40 -4.82 8.36 -0.64
C PHE A 40 -3.89 8.08 -1.82
N ARG A 41 -3.77 9.05 -2.73
CA ARG A 41 -2.63 9.10 -3.65
C ARG A 41 -1.36 9.37 -2.84
N TYR A 42 -0.21 9.05 -3.41
CA TYR A 42 1.06 9.47 -2.82
C TYR A 42 1.99 10.07 -3.86
N ARG A 43 2.99 10.80 -3.37
CA ARG A 43 4.18 11.21 -4.09
C ARG A 43 5.40 10.93 -3.25
N PHE A 44 6.52 10.67 -3.90
CA PHE A 44 7.80 10.57 -3.21
C PHE A 44 8.36 11.97 -2.87
N ASP A 45 9.15 12.05 -1.81
CA ASP A 45 9.95 13.22 -1.43
C ASP A 45 11.18 13.38 -2.35
N SER A 46 10.99 13.22 -3.66
CA SER A 46 12.04 13.24 -4.68
C SER A 46 11.52 13.85 -5.98
N GLU A 47 12.41 14.61 -6.63
CA GLU A 47 12.13 15.25 -7.92
C GLU A 47 12.44 14.36 -9.14
N THR A 48 12.93 13.13 -8.91
CA THR A 48 13.28 12.18 -9.98
C THR A 48 12.06 11.87 -10.86
N PHE A 49 12.21 11.99 -12.18
CA PHE A 49 11.14 11.78 -13.15
C PHE A 49 10.44 10.42 -13.00
N LEU A 50 11.21 9.35 -12.82
CA LEU A 50 10.66 7.99 -12.67
C LEU A 50 9.80 7.83 -11.42
N LEU A 51 10.15 8.51 -10.31
CA LEU A 51 9.34 8.52 -9.09
C LEU A 51 8.10 9.39 -9.23
N LYS A 52 8.17 10.48 -9.99
CA LYS A 52 6.99 11.26 -10.36
C LYS A 52 6.02 10.44 -11.21
N LEU A 53 6.53 9.65 -12.14
CA LEU A 53 5.73 8.75 -12.96
C LEU A 53 5.04 7.67 -12.10
N ASN A 54 5.75 7.03 -11.16
CA ASN A 54 5.13 6.09 -10.21
C ASN A 54 4.00 6.77 -9.42
N SER A 55 4.26 7.97 -8.90
CA SER A 55 3.27 8.76 -8.16
C SER A 55 2.04 9.08 -8.99
N TRP A 56 2.22 9.36 -10.28
CA TRP A 56 1.12 9.65 -11.19
C TRP A 56 0.16 8.47 -11.34
N PHE A 57 0.68 7.23 -11.36
CA PHE A 57 -0.15 6.03 -11.47
C PHE A 57 -1.01 5.74 -10.23
N THR A 58 -0.72 6.33 -9.07
CA THR A 58 -1.49 6.14 -7.83
C THR A 58 -2.93 6.66 -7.90
N ARG A 59 -3.27 7.41 -8.93
CA ARG A 59 -4.62 7.93 -9.19
C ARG A 59 -5.57 6.91 -9.79
N PHE A 60 -5.05 5.82 -10.33
CA PHE A 60 -5.87 4.82 -10.99
C PHE A 60 -6.22 3.67 -10.05
N ASN A 61 -7.51 3.31 -10.02
CA ASN A 61 -7.97 2.15 -9.24
C ASN A 61 -7.79 0.87 -10.06
N GLY A 62 -6.56 0.37 -10.12
CA GLY A 62 -6.17 -0.86 -10.83
C GLY A 62 -5.67 -1.94 -9.88
N LEU A 63 -5.02 -2.96 -10.44
CA LEU A 63 -4.45 -4.08 -9.67
C LEU A 63 -3.38 -3.63 -8.67
N PHE A 64 -2.64 -2.57 -9.00
CA PHE A 64 -1.55 -2.04 -8.18
C PHE A 64 -2.00 -1.00 -7.14
N SER A 65 -3.29 -0.64 -7.09
CA SER A 65 -3.75 0.40 -6.17
C SER A 65 -4.13 -0.16 -4.81
N GLY A 66 -3.78 0.59 -3.77
CA GLY A 66 -4.17 0.34 -2.39
C GLY A 66 -3.21 -0.53 -1.60
N GLY A 67 -2.10 -0.98 -2.21
CA GLY A 67 -1.05 -1.72 -1.51
C GLY A 67 0.31 -1.03 -1.61
N GLY A 68 1.32 -1.61 -0.97
CA GLY A 68 2.66 -1.06 -0.91
C GLY A 68 2.70 0.28 -0.18
N ASP A 69 3.24 1.31 -0.81
CA ASP A 69 3.45 2.63 -0.18
C ASP A 69 2.16 3.45 0.00
N GLN A 70 0.99 2.97 -0.43
CA GLN A 70 -0.29 3.66 -0.24
C GLN A 70 -0.85 3.42 1.16
N THR A 71 -1.39 4.49 1.77
CA THR A 71 -2.16 4.38 3.01
C THR A 71 -3.44 3.59 2.78
N LEU A 72 -4.00 2.99 3.81
CA LEU A 72 -5.30 2.32 3.75
C LEU A 72 -6.22 2.87 4.85
N PHE A 73 -7.40 3.35 4.48
CA PHE A 73 -8.49 3.53 5.45
C PHE A 73 -9.56 2.47 5.24
N ILE A 74 -10.16 2.03 6.34
CA ILE A 74 -11.22 1.02 6.31
C ILE A 74 -12.11 1.18 7.56
N SER A 75 -13.43 1.00 7.42
CA SER A 75 -14.29 0.92 8.59
C SER A 75 -13.93 -0.32 9.41
N ARG A 76 -13.91 -0.20 10.76
CA ARG A 76 -13.52 -1.29 11.65
C ARG A 76 -14.41 -2.52 11.47
N ASP A 77 -15.72 -2.33 11.38
CA ASP A 77 -16.66 -3.44 11.22
C ASP A 77 -16.38 -4.20 9.92
N PHE A 78 -16.10 -3.48 8.84
CA PHE A 78 -15.76 -4.11 7.58
C PHE A 78 -14.40 -4.81 7.63
N PHE A 79 -13.40 -4.22 8.29
CA PHE A 79 -12.11 -4.87 8.54
C PHE A 79 -12.25 -6.18 9.30
N ASN A 80 -13.07 -6.19 10.36
CA ASN A 80 -13.35 -7.38 11.16
C ASN A 80 -14.14 -8.43 10.36
N THR A 81 -15.12 -8.01 9.55
CA THR A 81 -15.88 -8.90 8.65
C THR A 81 -14.97 -9.59 7.63
N LEU A 82 -13.90 -8.94 7.22
CA LEU A 82 -12.89 -9.52 6.34
C LEU A 82 -11.89 -10.43 7.09
N GLY A 83 -11.88 -10.47 8.42
CA GLY A 83 -10.91 -11.20 9.23
C GLY A 83 -9.57 -10.47 9.42
N GLY A 84 -9.51 -9.17 9.09
CA GLY A 84 -8.28 -8.37 9.25
C GLY A 84 -7.19 -8.71 8.24
N TYR A 85 -5.94 -8.41 8.61
CA TYR A 85 -4.76 -8.85 7.85
C TYR A 85 -4.53 -10.35 8.02
N ASP A 86 -4.17 -11.03 6.93
CA ASP A 86 -3.72 -12.41 7.00
C ASP A 86 -2.26 -12.44 7.52
N THR A 87 -2.08 -13.01 8.71
CA THR A 87 -0.80 -13.07 9.40
C THR A 87 0.25 -13.97 8.73
N GLN A 88 -0.14 -14.80 7.77
CA GLN A 88 0.79 -15.58 6.97
C GLN A 88 1.59 -14.70 6.01
N PHE A 89 1.03 -13.56 5.59
CA PHE A 89 1.70 -12.63 4.70
C PHE A 89 2.61 -11.68 5.48
N CYS A 90 3.93 -11.86 5.37
CA CYS A 90 4.95 -10.92 5.83
C CYS A 90 5.37 -9.93 4.74
N LEU A 91 4.90 -10.13 3.51
CA LEU A 91 5.07 -9.29 2.33
C LEU A 91 3.81 -9.45 1.48
N MET A 92 3.37 -8.37 0.82
CA MET A 92 2.10 -8.32 0.06
C MET A 92 0.84 -8.40 0.92
N GLU A 93 0.92 -8.24 2.24
CA GLU A 93 -0.20 -8.23 3.17
C GLU A 93 -1.25 -7.16 2.81
N ASP A 94 -0.78 -5.98 2.39
CA ASP A 94 -1.66 -4.89 1.95
C ASP A 94 -2.42 -5.26 0.68
N PHE A 95 -1.72 -5.84 -0.31
CA PHE A 95 -2.33 -6.27 -1.57
C PHE A 95 -3.34 -7.42 -1.36
N GLU A 96 -3.05 -8.33 -0.42
CA GLU A 96 -3.94 -9.41 -0.05
C GLU A 96 -5.25 -8.85 0.55
N LEU A 97 -5.15 -7.95 1.53
CA LEU A 97 -6.30 -7.32 2.15
C LEU A 97 -7.09 -6.49 1.14
N VAL A 98 -6.41 -5.68 0.33
CA VAL A 98 -7.06 -4.85 -0.72
C VAL A 98 -7.76 -5.71 -1.77
N LYS A 99 -7.22 -6.87 -2.13
CA LYS A 99 -7.86 -7.85 -3.02
C LYS A 99 -9.20 -8.34 -2.42
N ARG A 100 -9.24 -8.66 -1.11
CA ARG A 100 -10.50 -9.02 -0.41
C ARG A 100 -11.48 -7.85 -0.34
N ILE A 101 -11.00 -6.64 -0.05
CA ILE A 101 -11.82 -5.43 -0.04
C ILE A 101 -12.49 -5.21 -1.40
N LYS A 102 -11.71 -5.21 -2.49
CA LYS A 102 -12.20 -4.94 -3.86
C LYS A 102 -13.23 -5.96 -4.35
N ARG A 103 -13.21 -7.18 -3.82
CA ARG A 103 -14.22 -8.21 -4.12
C ARG A 103 -15.59 -7.95 -3.44
N LYS A 104 -15.60 -7.16 -2.37
CA LYS A 104 -16.78 -6.94 -1.53
C LYS A 104 -17.36 -5.54 -1.62
N THR A 105 -16.56 -4.53 -1.98
CA THR A 105 -16.99 -3.14 -2.04
C THR A 105 -16.16 -2.32 -3.03
N LYS A 106 -16.67 -1.13 -3.36
CA LYS A 106 -15.90 -0.15 -4.13
C LYS A 106 -14.72 0.38 -3.30
N PHE A 107 -13.52 0.30 -3.86
CA PHE A 107 -12.31 0.86 -3.27
C PHE A 107 -12.13 2.31 -3.72
N HIS A 108 -12.06 3.25 -2.79
CA HIS A 108 -12.01 4.69 -3.09
C HIS A 108 -10.58 5.22 -3.04
N ILE A 109 -10.19 6.00 -4.05
CA ILE A 109 -8.93 6.75 -4.04
C ILE A 109 -9.24 8.22 -3.78
N ILE A 110 -8.89 8.69 -2.58
CA ILE A 110 -9.01 10.12 -2.23
C ILE A 110 -8.02 10.92 -3.09
N PRO A 111 -8.46 11.94 -3.85
CA PRO A 111 -7.61 12.67 -4.81
C PRO A 111 -6.68 13.69 -4.15
N LYS A 112 -6.22 13.41 -2.92
CA LYS A 112 -5.21 14.16 -2.19
C LYS A 112 -3.97 13.31 -1.98
N THR A 113 -2.81 13.94 -1.86
CA THR A 113 -1.51 13.27 -1.99
C THR A 113 -0.75 13.28 -0.67
N MET A 114 -0.41 12.09 -0.15
CA MET A 114 0.53 11.88 0.95
C MET A 114 1.97 11.99 0.45
N THR A 115 2.91 12.25 1.32
CA THR A 115 4.34 12.25 0.96
C THR A 115 5.01 11.01 1.54
N VAL A 116 5.67 10.24 0.69
CA VAL A 116 6.38 8.98 1.03
C VAL A 116 7.87 9.17 0.83
N SER A 117 8.69 8.57 1.67
CA SER A 117 10.14 8.65 1.56
C SER A 117 10.66 7.89 0.34
N ALA A 118 11.54 8.56 -0.42
CA ALA A 118 12.26 7.95 -1.53
C ALA A 118 13.54 7.19 -1.10
N ARG A 119 13.77 6.98 0.22
CA ARG A 119 15.00 6.37 0.76
C ARG A 119 15.33 5.05 0.08
N LYS A 120 14.36 4.17 -0.12
CA LYS A 120 14.52 2.88 -0.79
C LYS A 120 15.17 2.99 -2.17
N TYR A 121 14.87 4.06 -2.89
CA TYR A 121 15.40 4.33 -4.24
C TYR A 121 16.74 5.06 -4.24
N ARG A 122 17.19 5.57 -3.09
CA ARG A 122 18.55 6.07 -2.89
C ARG A 122 19.54 4.94 -2.63
N GLU A 123 19.07 3.89 -1.95
CA GLU A 123 19.86 2.71 -1.61
C GLU A 123 19.88 1.65 -2.73
N ASN A 124 18.87 1.66 -3.60
CA ASN A 124 18.73 0.72 -4.71
C ASN A 124 18.35 1.46 -5.99
N SER A 125 18.82 0.97 -7.15
CA SER A 125 18.41 1.55 -8.42
C SER A 125 16.90 1.40 -8.61
N TRP A 126 16.26 2.40 -9.22
CA TRP A 126 14.82 2.39 -9.50
C TRP A 126 14.40 1.14 -10.28
N ILE A 127 15.14 0.81 -11.35
CA ILE A 127 14.86 -0.37 -12.21
C ILE A 127 14.85 -1.64 -11.37
N ARG A 128 15.84 -1.83 -10.51
CA ARG A 128 15.96 -3.01 -9.66
C ARG A 128 14.77 -3.15 -8.72
N VAL A 129 14.37 -2.06 -8.06
CA VAL A 129 13.20 -2.04 -7.17
C VAL A 129 11.92 -2.36 -7.94
N GLN A 130 11.72 -1.79 -9.15
CA GLN A 130 10.53 -2.06 -9.95
C GLN A 130 10.47 -3.50 -10.44
N LEU A 131 11.58 -4.06 -10.89
CA LEU A 131 11.64 -5.47 -11.31
C LEU A 131 11.38 -6.41 -10.13
N ALA A 132 11.95 -6.14 -8.96
CA ALA A 132 11.68 -6.92 -7.75
C ALA A 132 10.21 -6.86 -7.33
N ASN A 133 9.62 -5.65 -7.34
CA ASN A 133 8.20 -5.45 -7.05
C ASN A 133 7.31 -6.19 -8.06
N LEU A 134 7.58 -6.04 -9.36
CA LEU A 134 6.81 -6.72 -10.41
C LEU A 134 6.91 -8.24 -10.31
N PHE A 135 8.10 -8.76 -10.06
CA PHE A 135 8.34 -10.19 -9.91
C PHE A 135 7.53 -10.77 -8.74
N VAL A 136 7.67 -10.15 -7.55
CA VAL A 136 6.97 -10.63 -6.35
C VAL A 136 5.46 -10.44 -6.48
N PHE A 137 5.00 -9.36 -7.10
CA PHE A 137 3.58 -9.13 -7.40
C PHE A 137 3.02 -10.22 -8.33
N THR A 138 3.79 -10.61 -9.34
CA THR A 138 3.42 -11.70 -10.26
C THR A 138 3.31 -13.03 -9.50
N LEU A 139 4.32 -13.39 -8.70
CA LEU A 139 4.30 -14.59 -7.88
C LEU A 139 3.10 -14.62 -6.90
N PHE A 140 2.78 -13.48 -6.30
CA PHE A 140 1.60 -13.33 -5.43
C PHE A 140 0.30 -13.65 -6.17
N HIS A 141 0.14 -13.19 -7.41
CA HIS A 141 -1.06 -13.47 -8.21
C HIS A 141 -1.16 -14.93 -8.66
N PHE A 142 -0.02 -15.60 -8.83
CA PHE A 142 0.03 -17.06 -9.08
C PHE A 142 -0.14 -17.92 -7.82
N GLY A 143 -0.39 -17.29 -6.65
CA GLY A 143 -0.66 -18.02 -5.41
C GLY A 143 0.58 -18.64 -4.78
N VAL A 144 1.77 -18.13 -5.05
CA VAL A 144 3.01 -18.59 -4.42
C VAL A 144 2.96 -18.30 -2.92
N ALA A 145 3.39 -19.26 -2.10
CA ALA A 145 3.36 -19.17 -0.64
C ALA A 145 4.08 -17.92 -0.10
N PRO A 146 3.51 -17.24 0.92
CA PRO A 146 4.01 -15.98 1.46
C PRO A 146 5.49 -15.97 1.84
N GLU A 147 5.98 -17.07 2.42
CA GLU A 147 7.39 -17.24 2.80
C GLU A 147 8.34 -17.18 1.60
N LYS A 148 7.93 -17.77 0.47
CA LYS A 148 8.71 -17.75 -0.78
C LYS A 148 8.73 -16.35 -1.39
N LEU A 149 7.63 -15.59 -1.27
CA LEU A 149 7.58 -14.19 -1.72
C LEU A 149 8.62 -13.34 -0.97
N LYS A 150 8.65 -13.44 0.37
CA LYS A 150 9.62 -12.72 1.20
C LYS A 150 11.06 -13.09 0.85
N LYS A 151 11.37 -14.39 0.72
CA LYS A 151 12.70 -14.88 0.36
C LYS A 151 13.14 -14.36 -1.01
N SER A 152 12.26 -14.44 -2.01
CA SER A 152 12.55 -13.94 -3.36
C SER A 152 12.83 -12.44 -3.36
N TYR A 153 12.05 -11.65 -2.65
CA TYR A 153 12.22 -10.20 -2.56
C TYR A 153 13.55 -9.82 -1.88
N SER A 154 13.90 -10.49 -0.77
CA SER A 154 15.15 -10.23 -0.08
C SER A 154 16.36 -10.55 -0.94
N ILE A 155 16.37 -11.66 -1.68
CA ILE A 155 17.46 -12.03 -2.61
C ILE A 155 17.62 -10.96 -3.70
N LEU A 156 16.52 -10.49 -4.30
CA LEU A 156 16.56 -9.50 -5.37
C LEU A 156 17.10 -8.13 -4.92
N LEU A 157 16.91 -7.76 -3.66
CA LEU A 157 17.37 -6.46 -3.12
C LEU A 157 18.69 -6.55 -2.35
N SER A 158 19.04 -7.71 -1.73
CA SER A 158 20.28 -7.86 -0.96
C SER A 158 21.54 -7.97 -1.82
N ASN A 159 21.45 -8.48 -3.04
CA ASN A 159 22.61 -8.61 -3.94
C ASN A 159 23.16 -7.27 -4.48
N GLY A 160 22.75 -6.12 -3.96
CA GLY A 160 23.22 -4.79 -4.33
C GLY A 160 24.23 -4.16 -3.38
N SER A 161 24.51 -4.82 -2.24
CA SER A 161 25.41 -4.29 -1.21
C SER A 161 26.86 -4.74 -1.38
N ASN A 162 27.16 -5.56 -2.39
CA ASN A 162 28.50 -6.13 -2.64
C ASN A 162 29.03 -5.81 -4.06
N ALA A 163 28.81 -4.61 -4.56
CA ALA A 163 29.46 -4.14 -5.79
C ALA A 163 30.02 -2.74 -5.59
#